data_1d85910a87a5433bbd38691039ec74c4
#
_entry.id   1d85910a87a5433bbd38691039ec74c4
#
_cell.length_a   1.000
_cell.length_b   1.000
_cell.length_c   1.000
_cell.angle_alpha   90.00
_cell.angle_beta   90.00
_cell.angle_gamma   90.00
#
_symmetry.space_group_name_H-M   'P 1'
#
loop_
_entity.id
_entity.type
_entity.pdbx_description
1 polymer ?
#
loop_
_entity_poly.entity_id
_entity_poly.type
_entity_poly.pdbx_seq_one_letter_code
_entity_poly.pdbx_strand_id
1 'polypeptide(L)' 'MITVNGEKSPWREGLTVQQLLDEKNFTFKMLAVWVDDNVVDKSRYSDAKIHDGANVQVIHNISGG' A
#
# COMPACT_ATOMS: atom_id res chain seq x y z
N MET A 1 10.37 8.55 5.37
CA MET A 1 10.16 7.11 5.61
C MET A 1 8.70 6.82 5.89
N ILE A 2 8.22 5.73 5.38
CA ILE A 2 6.89 5.21 5.70
C ILE A 2 7.05 3.87 6.37
N THR A 3 5.96 3.33 6.89
CA THR A 3 5.94 1.96 7.39
C THR A 3 4.98 1.15 6.53
N VAL A 4 5.37 -0.06 6.19
CA VAL A 4 4.55 -0.99 5.44
C VAL A 4 4.44 -2.26 6.25
N ASN A 5 3.25 -2.55 6.75
CA ASN A 5 3.01 -3.70 7.62
C ASN A 5 3.95 -3.68 8.83
N GLY A 6 4.19 -2.49 9.36
CA GLY A 6 5.04 -2.32 10.54
C GLY A 6 6.52 -2.23 10.26
N GLU A 7 6.96 -2.39 9.02
CA GLU A 7 8.36 -2.30 8.66
C GLU A 7 8.65 -0.99 7.97
N LYS A 8 9.77 -0.38 8.32
CA LYS A 8 10.18 0.88 7.69
C LYS A 8 10.53 0.68 6.23
N SER A 9 10.13 1.62 5.41
CA SER A 9 10.36 1.56 3.98
C SER A 9 10.68 2.95 3.47
N PRO A 10 11.54 3.06 2.44
CA PRO A 10 11.89 4.37 1.88
C PRO A 10 10.65 5.04 1.27
N TRP A 11 10.65 6.35 1.38
CA TRP A 11 9.62 7.16 0.75
C TRP A 11 10.28 8.12 -0.24
N ARG A 12 9.54 8.46 -1.27
CA ARG A 12 9.98 9.49 -2.21
C ARG A 12 8.79 10.31 -2.66
N GLU A 13 9.07 11.51 -3.12
CA GLU A 13 8.05 12.42 -3.62
C GLU A 13 7.28 11.75 -4.76
N GLY A 14 5.96 11.81 -4.69
CA GLY A 14 5.11 11.25 -5.73
C GLY A 14 4.85 9.76 -5.65
N LEU A 15 5.29 9.12 -4.58
CA LEU A 15 5.06 7.69 -4.41
C LEU A 15 3.57 7.39 -4.35
N THR A 16 3.11 6.47 -5.19
CA THR A 16 1.72 6.03 -5.20
C THR A 16 1.60 4.64 -4.61
N VAL A 17 0.37 4.27 -4.26
CA VAL A 17 0.10 2.93 -3.75
C VAL A 17 0.50 1.88 -4.78
N GLN A 18 0.16 2.11 -6.05
CA GLN A 18 0.50 1.14 -7.10
C GLN A 18 2.00 0.94 -7.20
N GLN A 19 2.77 2.03 -7.15
CA GLN A 19 4.23 1.93 -7.22
C GLN A 19 4.78 1.15 -6.04
N LEU A 20 4.23 1.39 -4.86
CA LEU A 20 4.67 0.66 -3.67
C LEU A 20 4.41 -0.83 -3.81
N LEU A 21 3.23 -1.20 -4.28
CA LEU A 21 2.89 -2.60 -4.48
C LEU A 21 3.81 -3.26 -5.50
N ASP A 22 4.12 -2.55 -6.58
CA ASP A 22 5.00 -3.06 -7.62
C ASP A 22 6.41 -3.27 -7.08
N GLU A 23 6.92 -2.32 -6.33
CA GLU A 23 8.28 -2.39 -5.81
C GLU A 23 8.46 -3.51 -4.80
N LYS A 24 7.41 -3.81 -4.06
CA LYS A 24 7.47 -4.87 -3.05
C LYS A 24 6.95 -6.21 -3.56
N ASN A 25 6.62 -6.26 -4.85
CA ASN A 25 6.13 -7.49 -5.48
C ASN A 25 4.84 -8.01 -4.84
N PHE A 26 4.00 -7.11 -4.40
CA PHE A 26 2.67 -7.49 -3.91
C PHE A 26 1.76 -7.66 -5.13
N THR A 27 1.78 -8.84 -5.72
CA THR A 27 1.04 -9.11 -6.95
C THR A 27 -0.20 -9.96 -6.74
N PHE A 28 -0.67 -10.03 -5.53
CA PHE A 28 -1.83 -10.84 -5.21
C PHE A 28 -3.09 -10.20 -5.74
N LYS A 29 -4.02 -11.01 -6.20
CA LYS A 29 -5.27 -10.51 -6.75
C LYS A 29 -6.18 -9.90 -5.71
N MET A 30 -6.17 -10.45 -4.52
CA MET A 30 -7.07 -10.04 -3.44
C MET A 30 -6.29 -9.30 -2.38
N LEU A 31 -6.02 -8.03 -2.66
CA LEU A 31 -5.33 -7.17 -1.71
C LEU A 31 -6.26 -6.11 -1.17
N ALA A 32 -6.06 -5.77 0.10
CA ALA A 32 -6.65 -4.58 0.68
C ALA A 32 -5.51 -3.70 1.16
N VAL A 33 -5.55 -2.43 0.82
CA VAL A 33 -4.51 -1.47 1.21
C VAL A 33 -5.14 -0.39 2.07
N TRP A 34 -4.50 -0.14 3.20
CA TRP A 34 -4.91 0.91 4.14
C TRP A 34 -3.77 1.88 4.31
N VAL A 35 -4.06 3.16 4.19
CA VAL A 35 -3.07 4.21 4.45
C VAL A 35 -3.62 5.06 5.59
N ASP A 36 -2.89 5.08 6.71
CA ASP A 36 -3.30 5.79 7.92
C ASP A 36 -4.74 5.42 8.32
N ASP A 37 -5.03 4.12 8.32
CA ASP A 37 -6.32 3.57 8.71
C ASP A 37 -7.47 3.89 7.74
N ASN A 38 -7.14 4.41 6.57
CA ASN A 38 -8.13 4.66 5.53
C ASN A 38 -7.94 3.67 4.39
N VAL A 39 -8.99 2.95 4.04
CA VAL A 39 -8.91 1.99 2.96
C VAL A 39 -8.76 2.72 1.63
N VAL A 40 -7.89 2.18 0.77
CA VAL A 40 -7.69 2.71 -0.57
C VAL A 40 -8.37 1.78 -1.55
N ASP A 41 -9.26 2.34 -2.36
CA ASP A 41 -9.97 1.57 -3.38
C ASP A 41 -8.97 1.11 -4.45
N LYS A 42 -9.12 -0.12 -4.91
CA LYS A 42 -8.24 -0.68 -5.92
C LYS A 42 -8.18 0.20 -7.17
N SER A 43 -9.29 0.79 -7.55
CA SER A 43 -9.35 1.66 -8.71
C SER A 43 -8.54 2.95 -8.53
N ARG A 44 -8.10 3.24 -7.32
CA ARG A 44 -7.37 4.47 -7.01
C ARG A 44 -5.89 4.22 -6.73
N TYR A 45 -5.42 2.99 -6.83
CA TYR A 45 -4.03 2.67 -6.48
C TYR A 45 -3.02 3.50 -7.27
N SER A 46 -3.28 3.74 -8.54
CA SER A 46 -2.34 4.52 -9.37
C SER A 46 -2.40 6.01 -9.10
N ASP A 47 -3.48 6.48 -8.48
CA ASP A 47 -3.68 7.89 -8.17
C ASP A 47 -3.43 8.23 -6.71
N ALA A 48 -3.58 7.26 -5.83
CA ALA A 48 -3.46 7.49 -4.40
C ALA A 48 -1.99 7.67 -4.04
N LYS A 49 -1.63 8.87 -3.63
CA LYS A 49 -0.26 9.19 -3.23
C LYS A 49 -0.08 8.94 -1.75
N ILE A 50 1.10 8.44 -1.42
CA ILE A 50 1.46 8.14 -0.04
C ILE A 50 2.33 9.29 0.46
N HIS A 51 1.96 9.88 1.58
CA HIS A 51 2.75 10.97 2.16
C HIS A 51 3.87 10.42 3.03
N ASP A 52 4.89 11.25 3.26
CA ASP A 52 5.99 10.88 4.14
C ASP A 52 5.44 10.64 5.55
N GLY A 53 5.90 9.60 6.18
CA GLY A 53 5.45 9.24 7.52
C GLY A 53 4.18 8.42 7.56
N ALA A 54 3.65 8.03 6.40
CA ALA A 54 2.41 7.27 6.36
C ALA A 54 2.60 5.86 6.93
N ASN A 55 1.53 5.35 7.49
CA ASN A 55 1.46 3.96 7.94
C ASN A 55 0.61 3.18 6.95
N VAL A 56 1.26 2.31 6.18
CA VAL A 56 0.60 1.55 5.12
C VAL A 56 0.44 0.12 5.58
N GLN A 57 -0.77 -0.42 5.40
CA GLN A 57 -1.02 -1.82 5.66
C GLN A 57 -1.52 -2.48 4.39
N VAL A 58 -0.87 -3.56 4.00
CA VAL A 58 -1.26 -4.33 2.82
C VAL A 58 -1.68 -5.71 3.31
N ILE A 59 -2.94 -6.00 3.17
CA ILE A 59 -3.50 -7.25 3.67
C ILE A 59 -3.87 -8.12 2.49
N HIS A 60 -3.32 -9.32 2.49
CA HIS A 60 -3.63 -10.30 1.47
C HIS A 60 -4.81 -11.14 1.95
N ASN A 61 -5.92 -10.98 1.28
CA ASN A 61 -7.12 -11.73 1.63
C ASN A 61 -7.07 -13.09 0.95
N ILE A 62 -6.66 -14.07 1.71
CA ILE A 62 -6.62 -15.44 1.22
C ILE A 62 -7.81 -16.22 1.68
N SER A 63 -8.87 -15.58 1.94
CA SER A 63 -10.02 -16.32 2.38
C SER A 63 -10.34 -17.30 1.27
N GLY A 64 -9.94 -18.48 1.46
CA GLY A 64 -10.35 -19.53 0.57
C GLY A 64 -11.85 -19.63 0.62
N GLY A 65 -12.35 -18.72 1.06
CA GLY A 65 -13.79 -18.72 1.08
C GLY A 65 -14.15 -17.38 1.47
#